data_774edcf876d190efcee66ecc09e657d8
#
_entry.id   774edcf876d190efcee66ecc09e657d8
#
_cell.length_a   1.000
_cell.length_b   1.000
_cell.length_c   1.000
_cell.angle_alpha   90.00
_cell.angle_beta   90.00
_cell.angle_gamma   90.00
#
_symmetry.space_group_name_H-M   'P 1'
#
loop_
_entity.id
_entity.type
_entity.pdbx_description
1 polymer ?
#
loop_
_entity_poly.entity_id
_entity_poly.type
_entity_poly.pdbx_seq_one_letter_code
_entity_poly.pdbx_strand_id
1 'polypeptide(L)'
;NGKEIPVPFIGPKKSVETWMKWGVPADRCITVKPGDTIKIKDIEIVALDSFDRTCIVTTDDTSENREELTGVCPTDMDDKAVNYLVKTPGGNIYHSGDSHFSIYFAKHGKDYDIDVAFGSFGENPIGMQDKMTSIDVLRMAENLQCKVVVPIHWDVWTNFQADCEEIKLLYDFKKDRNEYKFHPFFWQVGGKYTYPQDKDKIYYHHRRGFEDCFEHPQNIPFRSCL
;
A
#
# COMPACT_ATOMS: atom_id res chain seq x y z
N ASN A 1 -3.66 -31.24 -17.58
CA ASN A 1 -3.62 -30.15 -18.58
C ASN A 1 -3.53 -28.81 -17.87
N GLY A 2 -2.31 -28.45 -17.45
CA GLY A 2 -2.02 -27.17 -16.82
C GLY A 2 -2.01 -26.04 -17.85
N LYS A 3 -3.17 -25.53 -18.23
CA LYS A 3 -3.23 -24.21 -18.80
C LYS A 3 -2.91 -23.24 -17.67
N GLU A 4 -1.73 -22.63 -17.70
CA GLU A 4 -1.42 -21.48 -16.88
C GLU A 4 -2.52 -20.44 -17.14
N ILE A 5 -3.24 -20.08 -16.08
CA ILE A 5 -4.16 -18.94 -16.14
C ILE A 5 -3.26 -17.71 -16.16
N PRO A 6 -3.25 -16.94 -17.25
CA PRO A 6 -2.41 -15.76 -17.31
C PRO A 6 -2.80 -14.80 -16.17
N VAL A 7 -1.81 -14.33 -15.42
CA VAL A 7 -2.03 -13.36 -14.34
C VAL A 7 -2.55 -12.05 -14.93
N PRO A 8 -3.73 -11.55 -14.54
CA PRO A 8 -4.22 -10.28 -15.03
C PRO A 8 -3.46 -9.11 -14.38
N PHE A 9 -3.33 -8.02 -15.10
CA PHE A 9 -2.83 -6.73 -14.66
C PHE A 9 -4.02 -5.78 -14.53
N ILE A 10 -4.25 -5.28 -13.33
CA ILE A 10 -5.41 -4.44 -13.02
C ILE A 10 -4.91 -3.06 -12.59
N GLY A 11 -5.33 -2.02 -13.28
CA GLY A 11 -4.89 -0.66 -12.96
C GLY A 11 -5.69 0.42 -13.68
N PRO A 12 -5.46 1.69 -13.33
CA PRO A 12 -6.07 2.80 -14.05
C PRO A 12 -5.55 2.87 -15.50
N LYS A 13 -6.31 3.58 -16.33
CA LYS A 13 -6.12 3.64 -17.79
C LYS A 13 -4.67 3.90 -18.20
N LYS A 14 -4.02 4.93 -17.64
CA LYS A 14 -2.63 5.25 -18.00
C LYS A 14 -1.63 4.17 -17.60
N SER A 15 -1.81 3.54 -16.46
CA SER A 15 -0.98 2.40 -16.05
C SER A 15 -1.12 1.24 -17.04
N VAL A 16 -2.34 0.94 -17.43
CA VAL A 16 -2.65 -0.12 -18.41
C VAL A 16 -2.03 0.21 -19.77
N GLU A 17 -2.17 1.42 -20.25
CA GLU A 17 -1.55 1.88 -21.51
C GLU A 17 -0.03 1.77 -21.47
N THR A 18 0.58 2.12 -20.33
CA THR A 18 2.03 2.00 -20.14
C THR A 18 2.48 0.54 -20.13
N TRP A 19 1.76 -0.35 -19.43
CA TRP A 19 2.07 -1.78 -19.45
C TRP A 19 1.98 -2.39 -20.84
N MET A 20 0.98 -2.00 -21.62
CA MET A 20 0.86 -2.45 -23.01
C MET A 20 2.02 -1.93 -23.88
N LYS A 21 2.47 -0.69 -23.67
CA LYS A 21 3.70 -0.16 -24.33
C LYS A 21 4.95 -0.97 -23.95
N TRP A 22 5.00 -1.51 -22.72
CA TRP A 22 6.10 -2.38 -22.26
C TRP A 22 5.95 -3.85 -22.68
N GLY A 23 4.91 -4.16 -23.46
CA GLY A 23 4.71 -5.49 -24.04
C GLY A 23 3.80 -6.43 -23.26
N VAL A 24 3.08 -5.94 -22.25
CA VAL A 24 2.04 -6.74 -21.61
C VAL A 24 0.88 -6.93 -22.58
N PRO A 25 0.46 -8.19 -22.85
CA PRO A 25 -0.65 -8.48 -23.76
C PRO A 25 -1.94 -7.80 -23.31
N ALA A 26 -2.67 -7.19 -24.23
CA ALA A 26 -3.89 -6.44 -23.95
C ALA A 26 -5.00 -7.30 -23.30
N ASP A 27 -5.08 -8.58 -23.65
CA ASP A 27 -6.02 -9.54 -23.08
C ASP A 27 -5.75 -9.89 -21.61
N ARG A 28 -4.59 -9.48 -21.08
CA ARG A 28 -4.22 -9.59 -19.67
C ARG A 28 -4.44 -8.32 -18.89
N CYS A 29 -4.76 -7.22 -19.56
CA CYS A 29 -4.91 -5.91 -18.93
C CYS A 29 -6.38 -5.62 -18.64
N ILE A 30 -6.67 -5.16 -17.44
CA ILE A 30 -8.00 -4.74 -17.00
C ILE A 30 -7.90 -3.31 -16.51
N THR A 31 -8.58 -2.40 -17.19
CA THR A 31 -8.66 -1.00 -16.78
C THR A 31 -9.73 -0.83 -15.72
N VAL A 32 -9.40 -0.10 -14.66
CA VAL A 32 -10.31 0.24 -13.57
C VAL A 32 -10.22 1.71 -13.21
N LYS A 33 -11.30 2.23 -12.65
CA LYS A 33 -11.40 3.55 -12.03
C LYS A 33 -12.06 3.44 -10.66
N PRO A 34 -12.00 4.46 -9.81
CA PRO A 34 -12.66 4.45 -8.51
C PRO A 34 -14.15 4.07 -8.63
N GLY A 35 -14.56 3.10 -7.84
CA GLY A 35 -15.92 2.52 -7.84
C GLY A 35 -16.06 1.23 -8.64
N ASP A 36 -15.11 0.87 -9.48
CA ASP A 36 -15.15 -0.37 -10.24
C ASP A 36 -14.83 -1.58 -9.35
N THR A 37 -15.48 -2.70 -9.67
CA THR A 37 -15.29 -3.97 -8.99
C THR A 37 -14.99 -5.08 -10.00
N ILE A 38 -13.90 -5.80 -9.77
CA ILE A 38 -13.47 -6.93 -10.59
C ILE A 38 -13.58 -8.20 -9.76
N LYS A 39 -14.15 -9.25 -10.34
CA LYS A 39 -14.23 -10.57 -9.71
C LYS A 39 -13.33 -11.57 -10.41
N ILE A 40 -12.41 -12.17 -9.66
CA ILE A 40 -11.48 -13.20 -10.14
C ILE A 40 -11.62 -14.41 -9.22
N LYS A 41 -12.26 -15.46 -9.71
CA LYS A 41 -12.62 -16.65 -8.92
C LYS A 41 -13.43 -16.25 -7.67
N ASP A 42 -12.91 -16.51 -6.49
CA ASP A 42 -13.48 -16.22 -5.17
C ASP A 42 -12.96 -14.91 -4.55
N ILE A 43 -12.18 -14.14 -5.32
CA ILE A 43 -11.64 -12.84 -4.90
C ILE A 43 -12.42 -11.72 -5.62
N GLU A 44 -12.80 -10.70 -4.87
CA GLU A 44 -13.35 -9.46 -5.39
C GLU A 44 -12.38 -8.32 -5.12
N ILE A 45 -12.05 -7.55 -6.16
CA ILE A 45 -11.14 -6.41 -6.09
C ILE A 45 -11.95 -5.15 -6.39
N VAL A 46 -12.00 -4.25 -5.43
CA VAL A 46 -12.66 -2.95 -5.57
C VAL A 46 -11.59 -1.88 -5.74
N ALA A 47 -11.67 -1.10 -6.81
CA ALA A 47 -10.85 0.10 -7.00
C ALA A 47 -11.49 1.27 -6.25
N LEU A 48 -10.72 1.95 -5.43
CA LEU A 48 -11.16 3.03 -4.57
C LEU A 48 -10.36 4.30 -4.87
N ASP A 49 -10.86 5.46 -4.42
CA ASP A 49 -10.13 6.71 -4.54
C ASP A 49 -8.75 6.61 -3.88
N SER A 50 -7.72 7.01 -4.62
CA SER A 50 -6.37 7.19 -4.09
C SER A 50 -6.16 8.63 -3.67
N PHE A 51 -5.29 8.80 -2.67
CA PHE A 51 -4.86 10.10 -2.17
C PHE A 51 -3.36 10.31 -2.43
N ASP A 52 -2.86 9.68 -3.47
CA ASP A 52 -1.52 9.88 -3.96
C ASP A 52 -1.45 11.26 -4.64
N ARG A 53 -0.40 12.02 -4.32
CA ARG A 53 -0.17 13.31 -4.99
C ARG A 53 0.05 13.17 -6.48
N THR A 54 0.56 12.02 -6.94
CA THR A 54 0.75 11.72 -8.36
C THR A 54 -0.56 11.51 -9.09
N CYS A 55 -1.68 11.39 -8.39
CA CYS A 55 -2.99 11.47 -9.03
C CYS A 55 -3.26 12.85 -9.66
N ILE A 56 -2.48 13.86 -9.27
CA ILE A 56 -2.56 15.22 -9.78
C ILE A 56 -1.52 15.45 -10.90
N VAL A 57 -0.49 14.62 -10.96
CA VAL A 57 0.60 14.75 -11.94
C VAL A 57 0.63 13.51 -12.80
N THR A 58 0.08 13.61 -13.97
CA THR A 58 0.22 12.55 -14.98
C THR A 58 1.59 12.66 -15.60
N THR A 59 2.54 11.94 -15.06
CA THR A 59 3.85 11.87 -15.69
C THR A 59 3.82 10.84 -16.82
N ASP A 60 3.80 11.28 -18.03
CA ASP A 60 4.58 10.62 -19.06
C ASP A 60 6.03 10.91 -18.66
N ASP A 61 6.68 9.94 -18.04
CA ASP A 61 8.03 10.10 -17.50
C ASP A 61 9.07 10.07 -18.63
N THR A 62 8.96 11.04 -19.51
CA THR A 62 10.08 11.44 -20.33
C THR A 62 10.59 12.73 -19.72
N SER A 63 11.81 12.70 -19.26
CA SER A 63 12.53 13.80 -18.63
C SER A 63 12.47 15.13 -19.41
N GLU A 64 12.04 15.09 -20.64
CA GLU A 64 11.94 16.24 -21.55
C GLU A 64 10.67 17.09 -21.35
N ASN A 65 9.58 16.53 -20.77
CA ASN A 65 8.31 17.24 -20.59
C ASN A 65 7.91 17.46 -19.13
N ARG A 66 8.84 17.32 -18.22
CA ARG A 66 8.57 17.38 -16.78
C ARG A 66 8.02 18.72 -16.30
N GLU A 67 8.41 19.81 -16.97
CA GLU A 67 7.96 21.16 -16.62
C GLU A 67 6.53 21.45 -17.12
N GLU A 68 6.09 20.84 -18.19
CA GLU A 68 4.74 21.02 -18.74
C GLU A 68 3.65 20.24 -18.00
N LEU A 69 4.04 19.19 -17.26
CA LEU A 69 3.12 18.28 -16.59
C LEU A 69 2.93 18.60 -15.10
N THR A 70 3.77 19.46 -14.54
CA THR A 70 3.73 19.80 -13.12
C THR A 70 2.50 20.67 -12.84
N GLY A 71 1.54 20.12 -12.12
CA GLY A 71 0.34 20.85 -11.69
C GLY A 71 -0.88 20.68 -12.61
N VAL A 72 -0.83 19.82 -13.62
CA VAL A 72 -2.02 19.49 -14.42
C VAL A 72 -2.88 18.50 -13.64
N CYS A 73 -4.00 18.99 -13.15
CA CYS A 73 -5.03 18.12 -12.58
C CYS A 73 -5.58 17.18 -13.67
N PRO A 74 -5.69 15.87 -13.43
CA PRO A 74 -6.37 14.99 -14.37
C PRO A 74 -7.77 15.51 -14.65
N THR A 75 -8.09 15.72 -15.92
CA THR A 75 -9.42 16.14 -16.35
C THR A 75 -10.40 14.98 -16.40
N ASP A 76 -9.87 13.75 -16.36
CA ASP A 76 -10.63 12.50 -16.40
C ASP A 76 -10.35 11.68 -15.16
N MET A 77 -11.41 11.23 -14.48
CA MET A 77 -11.30 10.33 -13.31
C MET A 77 -10.69 8.97 -13.67
N ASP A 78 -10.74 8.56 -14.94
CA ASP A 78 -10.16 7.33 -15.44
C ASP A 78 -8.61 7.34 -15.40
N ASP A 79 -8.01 8.51 -15.29
CA ASP A 79 -6.55 8.70 -15.20
C ASP A 79 -6.02 8.75 -13.78
N LYS A 80 -6.89 8.70 -12.77
CA LYS A 80 -6.48 8.75 -11.38
C LYS A 80 -5.81 7.45 -10.91
N ALA A 81 -4.84 7.59 -10.02
CA ALA A 81 -4.37 6.48 -9.19
C ALA A 81 -5.53 5.91 -8.36
N VAL A 82 -5.44 4.63 -8.03
CA VAL A 82 -6.46 3.92 -7.25
C VAL A 82 -5.85 3.20 -6.06
N ASN A 83 -6.59 3.18 -4.96
CA ASN A 83 -6.37 2.27 -3.87
C ASN A 83 -7.16 0.98 -4.12
N TYR A 84 -6.77 -0.11 -3.52
CA TYR A 84 -7.44 -1.38 -3.72
C TYR A 84 -7.98 -1.94 -2.41
N LEU A 85 -9.22 -2.44 -2.46
CA LEU A 85 -9.77 -3.35 -1.46
C LEU A 85 -9.90 -4.73 -2.08
N VAL A 86 -9.14 -5.68 -1.57
CA VAL A 86 -9.16 -7.08 -2.00
C VAL A 86 -9.97 -7.88 -0.99
N LYS A 87 -11.16 -8.30 -1.37
CA LYS A 87 -12.05 -9.13 -0.56
C LYS A 87 -11.77 -10.60 -0.86
N THR A 88 -11.46 -11.35 0.17
CA THR A 88 -11.17 -12.78 0.10
C THR A 88 -12.03 -13.56 1.10
N PRO A 89 -12.19 -14.88 0.94
CA PRO A 89 -12.86 -15.70 1.95
C PRO A 89 -12.20 -15.66 3.34
N GLY A 90 -10.91 -15.31 3.40
CA GLY A 90 -10.14 -15.24 4.65
C GLY A 90 -10.13 -13.87 5.32
N GLY A 91 -10.57 -12.83 4.63
CA GLY A 91 -10.59 -11.45 5.14
C GLY A 91 -10.37 -10.42 4.03
N ASN A 92 -10.63 -9.17 4.35
CA ASN A 92 -10.57 -8.05 3.44
C ASN A 92 -9.28 -7.25 3.65
N ILE A 93 -8.54 -7.03 2.57
CA ILE A 93 -7.23 -6.38 2.58
C ILE A 93 -7.34 -5.05 1.84
N TYR A 94 -7.03 -3.97 2.51
CA TYR A 94 -6.94 -2.63 1.91
C TYR A 94 -5.48 -2.28 1.62
N HIS A 95 -5.22 -1.72 0.44
CA HIS A 95 -3.90 -1.25 0.05
C HIS A 95 -3.98 0.21 -0.39
N SER A 96 -3.29 1.08 0.34
CA SER A 96 -3.33 2.53 0.10
C SER A 96 -2.51 3.00 -1.11
N GLY A 97 -1.77 2.10 -1.78
CA GLY A 97 -0.75 2.57 -2.71
C GLY A 97 0.21 3.53 -2.01
N ASP A 98 0.62 4.58 -2.68
CA ASP A 98 1.47 5.66 -2.15
C ASP A 98 0.66 6.85 -1.62
N SER A 99 -0.61 6.62 -1.24
CA SER A 99 -1.45 7.67 -0.69
C SER A 99 -0.83 8.34 0.52
N HIS A 100 -0.87 9.66 0.55
CA HIS A 100 -0.71 10.43 1.78
C HIS A 100 -2.01 10.38 2.62
N PHE A 101 -1.98 10.90 3.85
CA PHE A 101 -3.17 10.91 4.69
C PHE A 101 -4.29 11.77 4.10
N SER A 102 -5.50 11.22 4.10
CA SER A 102 -6.72 11.94 3.77
C SER A 102 -7.86 11.56 4.71
N ILE A 103 -8.67 12.54 5.11
CA ILE A 103 -9.87 12.27 5.91
C ILE A 103 -10.89 11.39 5.17
N TYR A 104 -10.79 11.29 3.85
CA TYR A 104 -11.66 10.43 3.04
C TYR A 104 -11.42 8.92 3.28
N PHE A 105 -10.34 8.53 3.96
CA PHE A 105 -10.23 7.16 4.47
C PHE A 105 -11.41 6.77 5.36
N ALA A 106 -12.01 7.75 6.07
CA ALA A 106 -13.20 7.50 6.87
C ALA A 106 -14.43 7.09 6.03
N LYS A 107 -14.52 7.56 4.77
CA LYS A 107 -15.56 7.09 3.85
C LYS A 107 -15.35 5.63 3.49
N HIS A 108 -14.13 5.23 3.18
CA HIS A 108 -13.82 3.83 2.87
C HIS A 108 -14.09 2.93 4.07
N GLY A 109 -13.70 3.33 5.29
CA GLY A 109 -13.97 2.57 6.52
C GLY A 109 -15.45 2.49 6.90
N LYS A 110 -16.27 3.46 6.44
CA LYS A 110 -17.73 3.40 6.61
C LYS A 110 -18.40 2.48 5.59
N ASP A 111 -17.89 2.49 4.35
CA ASP A 111 -18.52 1.79 3.23
C ASP A 111 -18.09 0.32 3.16
N TYR A 112 -16.96 -0.05 3.78
CA TYR A 112 -16.37 -1.39 3.66
C TYR A 112 -15.84 -1.91 5.00
N ASP A 113 -16.03 -3.21 5.23
CA ASP A 113 -15.31 -3.91 6.31
C ASP A 113 -13.87 -4.16 5.87
N ILE A 114 -12.91 -3.74 6.69
CA ILE A 114 -11.49 -3.85 6.40
C ILE A 114 -10.81 -4.60 7.54
N ASP A 115 -10.18 -5.72 7.23
CA ASP A 115 -9.46 -6.51 8.22
C ASP A 115 -8.01 -6.05 8.37
N VAL A 116 -7.29 -5.97 7.25
CA VAL A 116 -5.89 -5.59 7.19
C VAL A 116 -5.73 -4.41 6.24
N ALA A 117 -5.06 -3.35 6.69
CA ALA A 117 -4.76 -2.19 5.87
C ALA A 117 -3.25 -1.99 5.72
N PHE A 118 -2.77 -1.92 4.47
CA PHE A 118 -1.41 -1.50 4.16
C PHE A 118 -1.38 0.02 3.97
N GLY A 119 -0.49 0.70 4.72
CA GLY A 119 -0.33 2.15 4.67
C GLY A 119 1.07 2.57 4.24
N SER A 120 1.16 3.39 3.20
CA SER A 120 2.44 3.98 2.78
C SER A 120 3.00 4.87 3.88
N PHE A 121 4.18 4.54 4.37
CA PHE A 121 4.87 5.22 5.46
C PHE A 121 6.29 5.56 5.06
N GLY A 122 6.81 6.69 5.48
CA GLY A 122 8.19 7.05 5.20
C GLY A 122 8.50 8.50 5.49
N GLU A 123 9.76 8.84 5.38
CA GLU A 123 10.23 10.21 5.41
C GLU A 123 9.76 10.98 4.17
N ASN A 124 9.50 12.25 4.36
CA ASN A 124 9.04 13.13 3.29
C ASN A 124 10.15 14.12 2.89
N PRO A 125 10.33 14.40 1.60
CA PRO A 125 11.19 15.49 1.15
C PRO A 125 10.76 16.84 1.75
N ILE A 126 11.72 17.73 1.98
CA ILE A 126 11.44 19.06 2.52
C ILE A 126 10.43 19.78 1.62
N GLY A 127 9.33 20.26 2.23
CA GLY A 127 8.28 21.02 1.54
C GLY A 127 7.31 20.17 0.72
N MET A 128 7.37 18.86 0.82
CA MET A 128 6.51 17.96 0.02
C MET A 128 6.03 16.79 0.87
N GLN A 129 4.72 16.63 0.99
CA GLN A 129 4.14 15.42 1.57
C GLN A 129 3.96 14.37 0.47
N ASP A 130 4.70 13.27 0.57
CA ASP A 130 4.70 12.16 -0.38
C ASP A 130 4.12 10.87 0.24
N LYS A 131 4.36 10.69 1.54
CA LYS A 131 3.92 9.52 2.30
C LYS A 131 3.25 9.93 3.60
N MET A 132 2.60 8.98 4.24
CA MET A 132 2.08 9.16 5.59
C MET A 132 3.23 9.22 6.60
N THR A 133 3.09 10.11 7.58
CA THR A 133 3.90 10.10 8.79
C THR A 133 3.42 8.99 9.73
N SER A 134 4.17 8.71 10.78
CA SER A 134 3.80 7.72 11.79
C SER A 134 2.42 7.96 12.40
N ILE A 135 2.09 9.21 12.70
CA ILE A 135 0.75 9.56 13.22
C ILE A 135 -0.34 9.42 12.13
N ASP A 136 -0.01 9.68 10.88
CA ASP A 136 -0.97 9.56 9.79
C ASP A 136 -1.33 8.10 9.49
N VAL A 137 -0.39 7.18 9.64
CA VAL A 137 -0.67 5.73 9.55
C VAL A 137 -1.70 5.30 10.61
N LEU A 138 -1.54 5.78 11.85
CA LEU A 138 -2.51 5.48 12.92
C LEU A 138 -3.88 6.12 12.65
N ARG A 139 -3.91 7.34 12.14
CA ARG A 139 -5.16 8.02 11.73
C ARG A 139 -5.84 7.31 10.56
N MET A 140 -5.06 6.85 9.59
CA MET A 140 -5.60 6.05 8.49
C MET A 140 -6.26 4.78 9.01
N ALA A 141 -5.59 4.04 9.91
CA ALA A 141 -6.12 2.82 10.51
C ALA A 141 -7.43 3.06 11.28
N GLU A 142 -7.47 4.14 12.07
CA GLU A 142 -8.66 4.57 12.80
C GLU A 142 -9.81 4.92 11.85
N ASN A 143 -9.53 5.70 10.80
CA ASN A 143 -10.51 6.11 9.80
C ASN A 143 -11.02 4.93 8.97
N LEU A 144 -10.15 4.01 8.58
CA LEU A 144 -10.52 2.77 7.87
C LEU A 144 -11.24 1.78 8.77
N GLN A 145 -11.24 1.95 10.09
CA GLN A 145 -11.77 1.02 11.08
C GLN A 145 -11.21 -0.41 10.89
N CYS A 146 -9.99 -0.52 10.40
CA CYS A 146 -9.35 -1.81 10.18
C CYS A 146 -8.99 -2.48 11.51
N LYS A 147 -8.67 -3.79 11.47
CA LYS A 147 -8.25 -4.54 12.65
C LYS A 147 -6.73 -4.53 12.82
N VAL A 148 -6.04 -4.57 11.70
CA VAL A 148 -4.57 -4.58 11.64
C VAL A 148 -4.10 -3.55 10.63
N VAL A 149 -3.11 -2.73 10.99
CA VAL A 149 -2.43 -1.84 10.05
C VAL A 149 -0.98 -2.26 9.86
N VAL A 150 -0.56 -2.34 8.60
CA VAL A 150 0.79 -2.72 8.21
C VAL A 150 1.45 -1.53 7.52
N PRO A 151 2.44 -0.88 8.14
CA PRO A 151 3.22 0.13 7.46
C PRO A 151 4.08 -0.51 6.37
N ILE A 152 4.06 0.08 5.19
CA ILE A 152 4.85 -0.34 4.03
C ILE A 152 5.62 0.84 3.47
N HIS A 153 6.58 0.59 2.57
CA HIS A 153 7.33 1.62 1.85
C HIS A 153 8.38 2.38 2.66
N TRP A 154 8.56 2.07 3.94
CA TRP A 154 9.41 2.81 4.87
C TRP A 154 10.91 2.50 4.71
N ASP A 155 11.27 1.42 4.04
CA ASP A 155 12.63 0.91 3.85
C ASP A 155 13.07 0.85 2.38
N VAL A 156 12.31 1.43 1.46
CA VAL A 156 12.56 1.31 0.01
C VAL A 156 13.66 2.26 -0.47
N TRP A 157 13.71 3.48 0.07
CA TRP A 157 14.61 4.52 -0.40
C TRP A 157 15.57 4.96 0.69
N THR A 158 16.88 4.87 0.44
CA THR A 158 17.94 5.24 1.40
C THR A 158 17.83 6.65 1.97
N ASN A 159 17.30 7.59 1.19
CA ASN A 159 17.16 8.99 1.61
C ASN A 159 15.83 9.30 2.31
N PHE A 160 14.90 8.35 2.35
CA PHE A 160 13.55 8.55 2.87
C PHE A 160 13.12 7.39 3.76
N GLN A 161 14.10 6.80 4.46
CA GLN A 161 13.83 5.75 5.43
C GLN A 161 13.14 6.32 6.65
N ALA A 162 12.23 5.55 7.21
CA ALA A 162 11.60 5.87 8.46
C ALA A 162 11.71 4.70 9.43
N ASP A 163 11.54 4.98 10.71
CA ASP A 163 11.62 3.97 11.75
C ASP A 163 10.22 3.55 12.21
N CYS A 164 9.87 2.31 11.97
CA CYS A 164 8.60 1.73 12.42
C CYS A 164 8.40 1.75 13.93
N GLU A 165 9.47 1.81 14.72
CA GLU A 165 9.38 1.93 16.18
C GLU A 165 8.69 3.24 16.59
N GLU A 166 8.75 4.29 15.78
CA GLU A 166 8.00 5.53 16.01
C GLU A 166 6.49 5.28 15.99
N ILE A 167 6.00 4.49 15.03
CA ILE A 167 4.57 4.10 14.98
C ILE A 167 4.20 3.32 16.25
N LYS A 168 5.06 2.40 16.67
CA LYS A 168 4.80 1.59 17.87
C LYS A 168 4.74 2.45 19.13
N LEU A 169 5.69 3.35 19.31
CA LEU A 169 5.71 4.28 20.44
C LEU A 169 4.45 5.15 20.48
N LEU A 170 4.06 5.72 19.34
CA LEU A 170 2.84 6.53 19.25
C LEU A 170 1.58 5.71 19.50
N TYR A 171 1.53 4.48 18.97
CA TYR A 171 0.43 3.57 19.21
C TYR A 171 0.30 3.24 20.71
N ASP A 172 1.39 2.82 21.37
CA ASP A 172 1.38 2.47 22.79
C ASP A 172 0.99 3.65 23.66
N PHE A 173 1.40 4.86 23.28
CA PHE A 173 1.04 6.08 24.00
C PHE A 173 -0.44 6.46 23.83
N LYS A 174 -1.03 6.18 22.68
CA LYS A 174 -2.36 6.66 22.30
C LYS A 174 -3.48 5.63 22.41
N LYS A 175 -3.16 4.33 22.34
CA LYS A 175 -4.15 3.25 22.20
C LYS A 175 -5.26 3.30 23.25
N ASP A 176 -4.92 3.49 24.51
CA ASP A 176 -5.89 3.52 25.60
C ASP A 176 -6.69 4.82 25.62
N ARG A 177 -6.00 5.95 25.37
CA ARG A 177 -6.64 7.28 25.34
C ARG A 177 -7.61 7.45 24.18
N ASN A 178 -7.26 6.91 23.00
CA ASN A 178 -8.07 6.99 21.78
C ASN A 178 -8.97 5.77 21.60
N GLU A 179 -8.92 4.81 22.52
CA GLU A 179 -9.69 3.57 22.44
C GLU A 179 -9.52 2.84 21.09
N TYR A 180 -8.29 2.74 20.59
CA TYR A 180 -7.99 2.11 19.32
C TYR A 180 -8.50 0.67 19.27
N LYS A 181 -9.20 0.33 18.18
CA LYS A 181 -9.74 -1.02 17.93
C LYS A 181 -8.87 -1.83 16.97
N PHE A 182 -7.71 -1.31 16.63
CA PHE A 182 -6.72 -1.92 15.75
C PHE A 182 -5.37 -1.98 16.45
N HIS A 183 -4.42 -2.71 15.84
CA HIS A 183 -3.01 -2.66 16.21
C HIS A 183 -2.11 -2.66 14.97
N PRO A 184 -0.88 -2.15 15.07
CA PRO A 184 0.11 -2.25 14.00
C PRO A 184 0.69 -3.66 13.93
N PHE A 185 1.08 -4.07 12.73
CA PHE A 185 1.92 -5.24 12.49
C PHE A 185 3.15 -4.83 11.68
N PHE A 186 4.33 -5.09 12.20
CA PHE A 186 5.60 -4.72 11.58
C PHE A 186 6.15 -5.91 10.80
N TRP A 187 6.05 -5.81 9.49
CA TRP A 187 6.44 -6.88 8.58
C TRP A 187 7.91 -6.74 8.18
N GLN A 188 8.62 -7.84 8.18
CA GLN A 188 9.99 -7.90 7.67
C GLN A 188 10.03 -8.58 6.32
N VAL A 189 11.00 -8.18 5.47
CA VAL A 189 11.21 -8.79 4.15
C VAL A 189 11.36 -10.30 4.26
N GLY A 190 10.66 -11.04 3.40
CA GLY A 190 10.62 -12.50 3.41
C GLY A 190 9.68 -13.11 4.47
N GLY A 191 9.06 -12.28 5.30
CA GLY A 191 8.09 -12.70 6.30
C GLY A 191 6.78 -13.21 5.70
N LYS A 192 6.06 -14.04 6.48
CA LYS A 192 4.73 -14.52 6.16
C LYS A 192 3.74 -14.09 7.23
N TYR A 193 2.66 -13.49 6.81
CA TYR A 193 1.51 -13.18 7.65
C TYR A 193 0.27 -13.89 7.10
N THR A 194 -0.47 -14.58 7.95
CA THR A 194 -1.68 -15.32 7.57
C THR A 194 -2.85 -14.83 8.41
N TYR A 195 -3.76 -14.09 7.79
CA TYR A 195 -4.98 -13.62 8.45
C TYR A 195 -6.10 -14.67 8.30
N PRO A 196 -6.90 -14.97 9.34
CA PRO A 196 -6.91 -14.36 10.68
C PRO A 196 -5.98 -15.05 11.71
N GLN A 197 -5.22 -16.09 11.35
CA GLN A 197 -4.41 -16.88 12.29
C GLN A 197 -3.35 -16.04 13.03
N ASP A 198 -2.77 -15.09 12.33
CA ASP A 198 -1.71 -14.21 12.83
C ASP A 198 -2.22 -12.84 13.30
N LYS A 199 -3.56 -12.66 13.39
CA LYS A 199 -4.20 -11.35 13.64
C LYS A 199 -3.70 -10.61 14.89
N ASP A 200 -3.22 -11.32 15.89
CA ASP A 200 -2.77 -10.74 17.16
C ASP A 200 -1.24 -10.52 17.21
N LYS A 201 -0.53 -10.81 16.11
CA LYS A 201 0.93 -10.60 16.03
C LYS A 201 1.22 -9.13 15.76
N ILE A 202 2.22 -8.61 16.46
CA ILE A 202 2.75 -7.24 16.25
C ILE A 202 4.01 -7.28 15.40
N TYR A 203 4.84 -8.31 15.56
CA TYR A 203 6.09 -8.49 14.82
C TYR A 203 6.10 -9.81 14.08
N TYR A 204 6.77 -9.79 12.92
CA TYR A 204 7.13 -11.00 12.23
C TYR A 204 8.40 -11.60 12.87
N HIS A 205 8.34 -12.88 13.18
CA HIS A 205 9.52 -13.64 13.57
C HIS A 205 9.97 -14.50 12.39
N HIS A 206 11.22 -14.33 11.96
CA HIS A 206 11.80 -15.12 10.88
C HIS A 206 11.68 -16.62 11.13
N ARG A 207 11.48 -17.36 10.05
CA ARG A 207 11.55 -18.81 10.14
C ARG A 207 12.99 -19.25 10.38
N ARG A 208 13.17 -20.28 11.19
CA ARG A 208 14.44 -20.97 11.35
C ARG A 208 15.00 -21.35 9.97
N GLY A 209 16.24 -20.98 9.67
CA GLY A 209 16.85 -21.14 8.34
C GLY A 209 16.94 -19.84 7.52
N PHE A 210 16.08 -18.85 7.81
CA PHE A 210 16.27 -17.47 7.35
C PHE A 210 17.03 -16.63 8.38
N GLU A 211 16.98 -17.05 9.63
CA GLU A 211 17.62 -16.39 10.77
C GLU A 211 19.11 -16.21 10.50
N ASP A 212 19.79 -17.24 10.00
CA ASP A 212 21.21 -17.19 9.70
C ASP A 212 21.58 -16.10 8.65
N CYS A 213 20.68 -15.80 7.74
CA CYS A 213 20.90 -14.74 6.74
C CYS A 213 20.78 -13.34 7.35
N PHE A 214 20.01 -13.19 8.43
CA PHE A 214 19.73 -11.90 9.06
C PHE A 214 20.43 -11.71 10.39
N GLU A 215 20.85 -12.79 11.05
CA GLU A 215 21.69 -12.74 12.26
C GLU A 215 23.13 -12.26 11.96
N HIS A 216 23.58 -12.46 10.72
CA HIS A 216 24.89 -11.98 10.25
C HIS A 216 24.75 -10.96 9.11
N PRO A 217 24.10 -9.83 9.37
CA PRO A 217 23.78 -8.83 8.33
C PRO A 217 25.01 -8.24 7.63
N GLN A 218 26.21 -8.31 8.24
CA GLN A 218 27.46 -7.90 7.63
C GLN A 218 27.85 -8.77 6.41
N ASN A 219 27.30 -9.97 6.30
CA ASN A 219 27.56 -10.91 5.22
C ASN A 219 26.53 -10.82 4.10
N ILE A 220 25.50 -10.00 4.26
CA ILE A 220 24.43 -9.83 3.28
C ILE A 220 24.81 -8.65 2.38
N PRO A 221 25.09 -8.90 1.07
CA PRO A 221 25.46 -7.84 0.13
C PRO A 221 24.34 -6.80 -0.09
N PHE A 222 23.13 -7.12 0.27
CA PHE A 222 21.97 -6.23 0.29
C PHE A 222 21.49 -6.01 1.72
N ARG A 223 22.34 -5.46 2.55
CA ARG A 223 21.78 -4.70 3.63
C ARG A 223 21.10 -3.50 2.98
N SER A 224 19.84 -3.69 2.60
CA SER A 224 18.98 -2.54 2.51
C SER A 224 19.12 -1.92 3.90
N CYS A 225 19.72 -0.85 4.01
CA CYS A 225 19.75 0.09 5.08
C CYS A 225 18.70 -0.22 6.18
N LEU A 226 18.93 -1.30 6.85
CA LEU A 226 18.31 -1.58 8.15
C LEU A 226 19.14 -0.86 9.17
#